data_a562caa95c1be57936671001ebe5e251
#
_entry.id   a562caa95c1be57936671001ebe5e251
#
_cell.length_a   1.000
_cell.length_b   1.000
_cell.length_c   1.000
_cell.angle_alpha   90.00
_cell.angle_beta   90.00
_cell.angle_gamma   90.00
#
_symmetry.space_group_name_H-M   'P 1'
#
loop_
_entity.id
_entity.type
_entity.pdbx_description
1 polymer ?
#
loop_
_entity_poly.entity_id
_entity_poly.type
_entity_poly.pdbx_seq_one_letter_code
_entity_poly.pdbx_strand_id
1 'polypeptide(L)'
;FQYKSPAPYSEVVEQYRAEGLRETSGFLLTVQGEDATAKSSPTLYPQTERSTSAVTPYSPSKVRINTIGGYNWRIPGQWIEWEVEVPETGLYKLAFKSQQNFVRGIYSTRRLYVNGEVPFKEAERLAFKFKSGYRLDVVGDGSEAYLVKLNKGKNTIRLENTLGEFAALIREVEESLLNLNGMYRKILMITGSTPDQYRDYRLDIQIPNLIETFQFEHDRLKRISDELRRLSGGSGNSEAMLKTMYHQLEEMIDDPDTIPRRLIAFKVNTGGVGTWLLTAREMPLEIDELYVASPDVKFPKAGAGWLN
;
A
#
# COMPACT_ATOMS: atom_id res chain seq x y z
N PHE A 1 20.32 -14.99 -0.08
CA PHE A 1 19.35 -15.32 1.01
C PHE A 1 17.98 -15.44 0.36
N GLN A 2 17.40 -16.64 0.36
CA GLN A 2 16.05 -16.86 -0.11
C GLN A 2 15.12 -16.50 1.06
N TYR A 3 14.35 -15.42 0.92
CA TYR A 3 13.35 -15.05 1.93
C TYR A 3 12.33 -16.18 2.05
N LYS A 4 12.18 -16.73 3.25
CA LYS A 4 11.17 -17.74 3.56
C LYS A 4 10.00 -17.04 4.23
N SER A 5 8.84 -17.05 3.58
CA SER A 5 7.60 -16.52 4.17
C SER A 5 7.27 -17.31 5.46
N PRO A 6 6.89 -16.62 6.53
CA PRO A 6 6.48 -17.27 7.77
C PRO A 6 5.20 -18.09 7.58
N ALA A 7 4.91 -18.95 8.54
CA ALA A 7 3.68 -19.74 8.56
C ALA A 7 2.45 -18.85 8.74
N PRO A 8 1.25 -19.26 8.28
CA PRO A 8 -0.01 -18.59 8.57
C PRO A 8 -0.26 -18.47 10.07
N TYR A 9 -0.99 -17.44 10.50
CA TYR A 9 -1.30 -17.23 11.93
C TYR A 9 -1.97 -18.44 12.58
N SER A 10 -2.84 -19.14 11.88
CA SER A 10 -3.50 -20.37 12.37
C SER A 10 -2.50 -21.46 12.80
N GLU A 11 -1.39 -21.58 12.10
CA GLU A 11 -0.30 -22.53 12.46
C GLU A 11 0.56 -21.96 13.60
N VAL A 12 0.84 -20.65 13.57
CA VAL A 12 1.67 -19.99 14.58
C VAL A 12 0.98 -20.02 15.95
N VAL A 13 -0.33 -19.82 16.01
CA VAL A 13 -1.07 -19.89 17.29
C VAL A 13 -1.04 -21.29 17.91
N GLU A 14 -1.05 -22.34 17.08
CA GLU A 14 -0.87 -23.71 17.58
C GLU A 14 0.55 -23.97 18.09
N GLN A 15 1.56 -23.39 17.43
CA GLN A 15 2.95 -23.41 17.93
C GLN A 15 3.07 -22.72 19.28
N TYR A 16 2.44 -21.54 19.46
CA TYR A 16 2.43 -20.84 20.74
C TYR A 16 1.82 -21.70 21.87
N ARG A 17 0.73 -22.41 21.57
CA ARG A 17 0.11 -23.35 22.52
C ARG A 17 1.03 -24.52 22.84
N ALA A 18 1.67 -25.10 21.83
CA ALA A 18 2.63 -26.20 22.01
C ALA A 18 3.86 -25.80 22.85
N GLU A 19 4.32 -24.55 22.71
CA GLU A 19 5.39 -23.95 23.52
C GLU A 19 4.95 -23.60 24.95
N GLY A 20 3.67 -23.75 25.28
CA GLY A 20 3.12 -23.39 26.58
C GLY A 20 3.04 -21.88 26.84
N LEU A 21 3.07 -21.06 25.78
CA LEU A 21 2.89 -19.61 25.90
C LEU A 21 1.45 -19.30 26.33
N ARG A 22 1.35 -18.42 27.32
CA ARG A 22 0.05 -18.00 27.87
C ARG A 22 -0.34 -16.62 27.37
N GLU A 23 -1.62 -16.42 27.24
CA GLU A 23 -2.19 -15.09 27.09
C GLU A 23 -1.94 -14.30 28.37
N THR A 24 -1.46 -13.06 28.22
CA THR A 24 -1.30 -12.14 29.34
C THR A 24 -2.61 -11.49 29.73
N SER A 25 -2.69 -10.86 30.88
CA SER A 25 -3.91 -10.24 31.41
C SER A 25 -3.64 -8.85 32.00
N GLY A 26 -4.59 -7.93 31.81
CA GLY A 26 -4.66 -6.65 32.49
C GLY A 26 -3.62 -5.61 32.07
N PHE A 27 -2.84 -5.83 31.01
CA PHE A 27 -1.78 -4.92 30.57
C PHE A 27 -2.19 -4.08 29.36
N LEU A 28 -1.88 -2.78 29.40
CA LEU A 28 -2.00 -1.85 28.30
C LEU A 28 -0.80 -0.90 28.31
N LEU A 29 -0.07 -0.82 27.21
CA LEU A 29 0.97 0.15 26.94
C LEU A 29 0.58 1.00 25.74
N THR A 30 0.73 2.32 25.87
CA THR A 30 0.62 3.29 24.79
C THR A 30 2.00 3.89 24.53
N VAL A 31 2.46 3.82 23.28
CA VAL A 31 3.70 4.43 22.82
C VAL A 31 3.35 5.49 21.77
N GLN A 32 3.87 6.70 21.95
CA GLN A 32 3.66 7.79 20.99
C GLN A 32 4.40 7.49 19.69
N GLY A 33 3.78 7.80 18.54
CA GLY A 33 4.38 7.55 17.24
C GLY A 33 5.71 8.27 17.06
N GLU A 34 5.80 9.51 17.54
CA GLU A 34 7.01 10.34 17.50
C GLU A 34 8.16 9.82 18.36
N ASP A 35 7.89 8.94 19.33
CA ASP A 35 8.91 8.31 20.19
C ASP A 35 9.59 7.10 19.52
N ALA A 36 9.57 7.04 18.19
CA ALA A 36 10.26 6.00 17.44
C ALA A 36 11.76 5.97 17.78
N THR A 37 12.28 4.79 18.08
CA THR A 37 13.66 4.58 18.53
C THR A 37 14.65 4.43 17.38
N ALA A 38 14.20 3.92 16.23
CA ALA A 38 15.03 3.78 15.04
C ALA A 38 14.23 3.98 13.75
N LYS A 39 14.91 4.39 12.69
CA LYS A 39 14.32 4.71 11.38
C LYS A 39 15.31 4.40 10.28
N SER A 40 14.80 3.99 9.11
CA SER A 40 15.63 3.70 7.93
C SER A 40 16.26 4.94 7.28
N SER A 41 15.70 6.14 7.52
CA SER A 41 16.15 7.38 6.91
C SER A 41 15.94 8.59 7.84
N PRO A 42 16.86 9.56 7.84
CA PRO A 42 16.67 10.83 8.55
C PRO A 42 15.45 11.62 8.09
N THR A 43 14.96 11.38 6.87
CA THR A 43 13.77 12.04 6.32
C THR A 43 12.47 11.62 7.01
N LEU A 44 12.50 10.53 7.78
CA LEU A 44 11.39 10.06 8.61
C LEU A 44 11.42 10.74 9.99
N TYR A 45 11.40 12.06 10.01
CA TYR A 45 11.38 12.82 11.26
C TYR A 45 9.96 12.96 11.81
N PRO A 46 9.81 13.04 13.15
CA PRO A 46 8.53 13.31 13.78
C PRO A 46 7.95 14.66 13.35
N GLN A 47 6.62 14.73 13.25
CA GLN A 47 5.89 15.88 12.72
C GLN A 47 4.89 16.43 13.72
N THR A 48 4.35 17.60 13.41
CA THR A 48 3.28 18.24 14.15
C THR A 48 2.00 18.19 13.34
N GLU A 49 1.01 17.43 13.82
CA GLU A 49 -0.35 17.44 13.29
C GLU A 49 -1.21 18.38 14.15
N ARG A 50 -1.87 19.34 13.51
CA ARG A 50 -2.69 20.36 14.16
C ARG A 50 -4.12 20.46 13.59
N SER A 51 -4.38 19.76 12.50
CA SER A 51 -5.68 19.82 11.81
C SER A 51 -6.79 19.09 12.56
N THR A 52 -6.42 18.24 13.52
CA THR A 52 -7.38 17.45 14.30
C THR A 52 -6.98 17.36 15.78
N SER A 53 -7.98 17.40 16.66
CA SER A 53 -7.80 17.12 18.09
C SER A 53 -7.71 15.63 18.42
N ALA A 54 -7.77 14.77 17.41
CA ALA A 54 -7.69 13.31 17.60
C ALA A 54 -6.27 12.81 17.88
N VAL A 55 -5.24 13.62 17.61
CA VAL A 55 -3.83 13.27 17.91
C VAL A 55 -3.46 13.52 19.35
N THR A 56 -2.45 12.80 19.82
CA THR A 56 -1.93 12.91 21.19
C THR A 56 -0.42 13.09 21.18
N PRO A 57 0.15 14.11 21.86
CA PRO A 57 -0.52 15.20 22.57
C PRO A 57 -1.07 16.29 21.61
N TYR A 58 -2.27 16.73 21.84
CA TYR A 58 -2.86 17.86 21.11
C TYR A 58 -2.77 19.17 21.89
N SER A 59 -2.46 20.26 21.20
CA SER A 59 -2.54 21.61 21.74
C SER A 59 -2.96 22.61 20.66
N PRO A 60 -4.06 23.34 20.84
CA PRO A 60 -4.50 24.35 19.88
C PRO A 60 -3.57 25.57 19.83
N SER A 61 -2.87 25.87 20.92
CA SER A 61 -2.04 27.08 21.09
C SER A 61 -0.53 26.85 20.99
N LYS A 62 -0.06 25.60 21.14
CA LYS A 62 1.36 25.27 21.11
C LYS A 62 1.67 24.29 19.99
N VAL A 63 2.79 24.51 19.28
CA VAL A 63 3.34 23.54 18.35
C VAL A 63 3.93 22.40 19.14
N ARG A 64 3.42 21.19 18.95
CA ARG A 64 3.93 19.96 19.56
C ARG A 64 4.16 18.92 18.50
N ILE A 65 5.28 18.24 18.58
CA ILE A 65 5.53 17.02 17.82
C ILE A 65 4.61 15.96 18.42
N ASN A 66 3.83 15.29 17.57
CA ASN A 66 2.79 14.36 18.01
C ASN A 66 2.48 13.26 17.00
N THR A 67 3.19 13.17 15.89
CA THR A 67 3.01 12.11 14.89
C THR A 67 4.33 11.79 14.20
N ILE A 68 4.35 10.67 13.48
CA ILE A 68 5.45 10.29 12.59
C ILE A 68 4.91 9.70 11.28
N GLY A 69 5.61 9.93 10.19
CA GLY A 69 5.29 9.35 8.87
C GLY A 69 4.61 10.35 7.95
N GLY A 70 3.32 10.11 7.64
CA GLY A 70 2.59 10.90 6.65
C GLY A 70 3.17 10.73 5.26
N TYR A 71 3.23 11.81 4.49
CA TYR A 71 3.80 11.79 3.14
C TYR A 71 5.31 11.54 3.13
N ASN A 72 6.01 11.78 4.22
CA ASN A 72 7.44 11.49 4.33
C ASN A 72 7.74 9.99 4.37
N TRP A 73 6.75 9.16 4.75
CA TRP A 73 6.89 7.72 4.84
C TRP A 73 6.06 7.00 3.77
N ARG A 74 6.41 7.21 2.50
CA ARG A 74 5.67 6.67 1.36
C ARG A 74 6.44 5.71 0.46
N ILE A 75 7.76 5.65 0.61
CA ILE A 75 8.62 4.89 -0.31
C ILE A 75 8.80 3.45 0.21
N PRO A 76 8.57 2.42 -0.62
CA PRO A 76 8.83 1.03 -0.25
C PRO A 76 10.26 0.81 0.26
N GLY A 77 10.39 0.01 1.30
CA GLY A 77 11.65 -0.27 1.98
C GLY A 77 11.97 0.68 3.14
N GLN A 78 11.29 1.84 3.25
CA GLN A 78 11.41 2.69 4.43
C GLN A 78 10.73 2.03 5.63
N TRP A 79 11.36 2.11 6.80
CA TRP A 79 10.82 1.54 8.03
C TRP A 79 11.00 2.46 9.23
N ILE A 80 10.11 2.29 10.22
CA ILE A 80 10.13 2.94 11.52
C ILE A 80 9.98 1.86 12.58
N GLU A 81 10.76 1.98 13.69
CA GLU A 81 10.80 1.02 14.78
C GLU A 81 10.59 1.70 16.12
N TRP A 82 9.81 1.08 16.97
CA TRP A 82 9.54 1.49 18.36
C TRP A 82 10.02 0.41 19.31
N GLU A 83 10.55 0.82 20.45
CA GLU A 83 10.84 -0.03 21.59
C GLU A 83 9.60 -0.07 22.51
N VAL A 84 9.21 -1.26 22.93
CA VAL A 84 8.11 -1.49 23.87
C VAL A 84 8.60 -2.36 25.01
N GLU A 85 8.19 -2.06 26.25
CA GLU A 85 8.58 -2.83 27.41
C GLU A 85 7.35 -3.49 28.03
N VAL A 86 7.42 -4.82 28.24
CA VAL A 86 6.33 -5.61 28.81
C VAL A 86 6.77 -6.29 30.11
N PRO A 87 5.83 -6.47 31.07
CA PRO A 87 6.17 -6.96 32.42
C PRO A 87 6.46 -8.47 32.46
N GLU A 88 5.96 -9.24 31.50
CA GLU A 88 6.11 -10.69 31.46
C GLU A 88 6.20 -11.21 30.02
N THR A 89 6.80 -12.39 29.86
CA THR A 89 6.81 -13.11 28.60
C THR A 89 5.44 -13.74 28.37
N GLY A 90 4.85 -13.49 27.21
CA GLY A 90 3.54 -14.05 26.86
C GLY A 90 2.99 -13.53 25.54
N LEU A 91 1.70 -13.70 25.36
CA LEU A 91 0.98 -13.31 24.14
C LEU A 91 0.26 -12.00 24.37
N TYR A 92 0.47 -11.09 23.42
CA TYR A 92 -0.07 -9.74 23.40
C TYR A 92 -0.71 -9.45 22.04
N LYS A 93 -1.64 -8.51 21.99
CA LYS A 93 -2.20 -7.95 20.77
C LYS A 93 -1.65 -6.55 20.52
N LEU A 94 -1.55 -6.19 19.24
CA LEU A 94 -1.02 -4.92 18.78
C LEU A 94 -2.08 -4.13 18.02
N ALA A 95 -2.06 -2.82 18.15
CA ALA A 95 -2.85 -1.91 17.33
C ALA A 95 -2.09 -0.61 17.06
N PHE A 96 -2.41 0.03 15.94
CA PHE A 96 -1.85 1.31 15.52
C PHE A 96 -2.98 2.32 15.36
N LYS A 97 -2.87 3.46 16.02
CA LYS A 97 -3.70 4.62 15.74
C LYS A 97 -3.07 5.37 14.58
N SER A 98 -3.68 5.26 13.43
CA SER A 98 -3.09 5.68 12.15
C SER A 98 -4.05 6.49 11.31
N GLN A 99 -3.49 7.23 10.35
CA GLN A 99 -4.23 7.93 9.32
C GLN A 99 -3.60 7.66 7.95
N GLN A 100 -4.43 7.31 6.97
CA GLN A 100 -4.08 7.28 5.55
C GLN A 100 -5.15 8.07 4.79
N ASN A 101 -4.92 9.35 4.58
CA ASN A 101 -5.82 10.29 3.91
C ASN A 101 -5.25 10.84 2.59
N PHE A 102 -4.15 10.26 2.12
CA PHE A 102 -3.39 10.76 0.96
C PHE A 102 -3.81 10.09 -0.35
N VAL A 103 -4.01 8.76 -0.33
CA VAL A 103 -4.27 7.98 -1.55
C VAL A 103 -5.59 7.24 -1.44
N ARG A 104 -6.54 7.60 -2.32
CA ARG A 104 -7.83 6.91 -2.46
C ARG A 104 -7.72 5.77 -3.47
N GLY A 105 -8.46 4.69 -3.23
CA GLY A 105 -8.56 3.56 -4.15
C GLY A 105 -7.40 2.56 -4.10
N ILE A 106 -6.36 2.86 -3.31
CA ILE A 106 -5.29 1.94 -2.92
C ILE A 106 -5.13 2.09 -1.41
N TYR A 107 -4.86 1.00 -0.70
CA TYR A 107 -4.50 1.07 0.71
C TYR A 107 -2.98 1.02 0.87
N SER A 108 -2.46 1.68 1.90
CA SER A 108 -1.05 1.60 2.25
C SER A 108 -0.76 0.29 2.96
N THR A 109 0.34 -0.36 2.62
CA THR A 109 0.73 -1.65 3.21
C THR A 109 2.00 -1.52 4.04
N ARG A 110 2.05 -2.29 5.12
CA ARG A 110 3.22 -2.39 5.99
C ARG A 110 3.50 -3.85 6.33
N ARG A 111 4.77 -4.18 6.40
CA ARG A 111 5.25 -5.44 6.97
C ARG A 111 5.59 -5.19 8.44
N LEU A 112 5.03 -6.00 9.31
CA LEU A 112 5.29 -5.95 10.75
C LEU A 112 6.44 -6.87 11.10
N TYR A 113 7.39 -6.36 11.87
CA TYR A 113 8.42 -7.15 12.55
C TYR A 113 8.28 -7.01 14.05
N VAL A 114 8.42 -8.11 14.74
CA VAL A 114 8.49 -8.20 16.20
C VAL A 114 9.85 -8.80 16.53
N ASN A 115 10.68 -8.06 17.27
CA ASN A 115 12.06 -8.46 17.58
C ASN A 115 12.89 -8.86 16.35
N GLY A 116 12.69 -8.18 15.22
CA GLY A 116 13.41 -8.39 13.96
C GLY A 116 12.87 -9.51 13.08
N GLU A 117 11.81 -10.22 13.48
CA GLU A 117 11.17 -11.28 12.71
C GLU A 117 9.72 -10.98 12.36
N VAL A 118 9.27 -11.43 11.20
CA VAL A 118 7.85 -11.35 10.82
C VAL A 118 7.11 -12.47 11.55
N PRO A 119 6.15 -12.17 12.45
CA PRO A 119 5.61 -13.16 13.36
C PRO A 119 4.72 -14.22 12.69
N PHE A 120 4.03 -13.88 11.62
CA PHE A 120 3.16 -14.77 10.84
C PHE A 120 2.92 -14.17 9.44
N LYS A 121 2.43 -15.00 8.53
CA LYS A 121 2.27 -14.63 7.10
C LYS A 121 1.43 -13.37 6.88
N GLU A 122 0.35 -13.20 7.61
CA GLU A 122 -0.54 -12.03 7.49
C GLU A 122 0.14 -10.72 7.91
N ALA A 123 1.15 -10.79 8.78
CA ALA A 123 1.97 -9.64 9.18
C ALA A 123 2.88 -9.09 8.07
N GLU A 124 3.05 -9.84 6.96
CA GLU A 124 3.77 -9.35 5.78
C GLU A 124 3.03 -8.22 5.05
N ARG A 125 1.70 -8.12 5.24
CA ARG A 125 0.81 -7.28 4.41
C ARG A 125 -0.30 -6.63 5.21
N LEU A 126 0.04 -5.93 6.30
CA LEU A 126 -0.94 -5.14 7.03
C LEU A 126 -1.50 -4.05 6.13
N ALA A 127 -2.82 -3.99 5.99
CA ALA A 127 -3.52 -3.06 5.12
C ALA A 127 -4.08 -1.86 5.90
N PHE A 128 -3.67 -0.66 5.54
CA PHE A 128 -4.13 0.61 6.09
C PHE A 128 -4.97 1.33 5.03
N LYS A 129 -6.29 1.15 5.11
CA LYS A 129 -7.24 1.68 4.13
C LYS A 129 -7.40 3.18 4.25
N PHE A 130 -7.78 3.85 3.16
CA PHE A 130 -8.09 5.28 3.15
C PHE A 130 -9.17 5.63 4.17
N LYS A 131 -8.91 6.66 4.98
CA LYS A 131 -9.87 7.32 5.87
C LYS A 131 -9.43 8.77 6.11
N SER A 132 -10.38 9.69 6.14
CA SER A 132 -10.09 11.12 6.35
C SER A 132 -9.63 11.47 7.78
N GLY A 133 -9.87 10.60 8.76
CA GLY A 133 -9.43 10.78 10.15
C GLY A 133 -8.64 9.60 10.68
N TYR A 134 -8.11 9.77 11.89
CA TYR A 134 -7.42 8.69 12.60
C TYR A 134 -8.38 7.54 12.89
N ARG A 135 -7.84 6.34 12.82
CA ARG A 135 -8.53 5.11 13.17
C ARG A 135 -7.61 4.17 13.91
N LEU A 136 -8.21 3.19 14.57
CA LEU A 136 -7.48 2.10 15.20
C LEU A 136 -7.41 0.91 14.23
N ASP A 137 -6.19 0.58 13.82
CA ASP A 137 -5.89 -0.59 13.01
C ASP A 137 -5.32 -1.68 13.91
N VAL A 138 -6.15 -2.66 14.24
CA VAL A 138 -5.76 -3.82 15.05
C VAL A 138 -5.09 -4.86 14.16
N VAL A 139 -3.95 -5.39 14.59
CA VAL A 139 -3.30 -6.50 13.90
C VAL A 139 -4.17 -7.75 14.05
N GLY A 140 -4.76 -8.21 12.95
CA GLY A 140 -5.74 -9.30 12.92
C GLY A 140 -6.48 -9.38 11.59
N ASP A 141 -7.58 -10.11 11.56
CA ASP A 141 -8.42 -10.29 10.37
C ASP A 141 -9.63 -9.33 10.31
N GLY A 142 -9.74 -8.42 11.28
CA GLY A 142 -10.85 -7.50 11.43
C GLY A 142 -11.96 -8.00 12.39
N SER A 143 -12.03 -9.29 12.67
CA SER A 143 -12.92 -9.90 13.66
C SER A 143 -12.15 -10.32 14.92
N GLU A 144 -10.95 -10.83 14.76
CA GLU A 144 -10.07 -11.31 15.82
C GLU A 144 -8.70 -10.61 15.76
N ALA A 145 -8.17 -10.25 16.93
CA ALA A 145 -6.80 -9.76 17.05
C ALA A 145 -5.82 -10.93 17.02
N TYR A 146 -4.80 -10.83 16.19
CA TYR A 146 -3.72 -11.81 16.14
C TYR A 146 -2.70 -11.51 17.22
N LEU A 147 -2.33 -12.55 17.98
CA LEU A 147 -1.43 -12.41 19.09
C LEU A 147 0.02 -12.58 18.65
N VAL A 148 0.90 -11.81 19.28
CA VAL A 148 2.36 -11.90 19.10
C VAL A 148 3.03 -12.26 20.42
N LYS A 149 4.09 -13.03 20.32
CA LYS A 149 4.97 -13.34 21.48
C LYS A 149 5.86 -12.14 21.76
N LEU A 150 5.79 -11.62 22.97
CA LEU A 150 6.75 -10.66 23.50
C LEU A 150 7.48 -11.26 24.71
N ASN A 151 8.75 -10.93 24.83
CA ASN A 151 9.58 -11.35 25.96
C ASN A 151 9.51 -10.31 27.08
N LYS A 152 9.60 -10.74 28.33
CA LYS A 152 9.71 -9.83 29.47
C LYS A 152 10.81 -8.79 29.24
N GLY A 153 10.51 -7.52 29.49
CA GLY A 153 11.41 -6.40 29.26
C GLY A 153 11.23 -5.80 27.85
N LYS A 154 12.32 -5.39 27.23
CA LYS A 154 12.34 -4.65 25.98
C LYS A 154 12.14 -5.53 24.77
N ASN A 155 11.27 -5.10 23.88
CA ASN A 155 11.01 -5.69 22.57
C ASN A 155 10.99 -4.58 21.52
N THR A 156 11.17 -4.93 20.25
CA THR A 156 11.06 -3.99 19.14
C THR A 156 9.86 -4.32 18.25
N ILE A 157 9.13 -3.29 17.86
CA ILE A 157 8.03 -3.34 16.90
C ILE A 157 8.41 -2.45 15.72
N ARG A 158 8.53 -3.04 14.53
CA ARG A 158 8.89 -2.30 13.31
C ARG A 158 7.80 -2.44 12.27
N LEU A 159 7.50 -1.34 11.61
CA LEU A 159 6.70 -1.31 10.39
C LEU A 159 7.57 -0.90 9.21
N GLU A 160 7.60 -1.74 8.18
CA GLU A 160 8.31 -1.49 6.92
C GLU A 160 7.29 -1.24 5.80
N ASN A 161 7.50 -0.17 5.05
CA ASN A 161 6.69 0.16 3.89
C ASN A 161 6.91 -0.86 2.77
N THR A 162 5.84 -1.47 2.31
CA THR A 162 5.84 -2.46 1.22
C THR A 162 4.72 -2.16 0.23
N LEU A 163 4.81 -2.73 -0.97
CA LEU A 163 3.72 -2.66 -1.95
C LEU A 163 2.64 -3.73 -1.71
N GLY A 164 2.91 -4.73 -0.86
CA GLY A 164 1.96 -5.79 -0.52
C GLY A 164 1.39 -6.50 -1.74
N GLU A 165 0.07 -6.62 -1.80
CA GLU A 165 -0.64 -7.27 -2.91
C GLU A 165 -0.57 -6.47 -4.23
N PHE A 166 -0.30 -5.17 -4.17
CA PHE A 166 -0.18 -4.32 -5.35
C PHE A 166 1.14 -4.52 -6.12
N ALA A 167 2.17 -5.12 -5.51
CA ALA A 167 3.48 -5.27 -6.12
C ALA A 167 3.44 -5.99 -7.48
N ALA A 168 2.70 -7.09 -7.57
CA ALA A 168 2.56 -7.85 -8.80
C ALA A 168 1.81 -7.05 -9.87
N LEU A 169 0.70 -6.40 -9.49
CA LEU A 169 -0.12 -5.60 -10.41
C LEU A 169 0.65 -4.40 -10.95
N ILE A 170 1.39 -3.70 -10.10
CA ILE A 170 2.22 -2.55 -10.50
C ILE A 170 3.30 -2.99 -11.50
N ARG A 171 3.95 -4.13 -11.26
CA ARG A 171 4.94 -4.68 -12.20
C ARG A 171 4.33 -5.06 -13.55
N GLU A 172 3.15 -5.68 -13.55
CA GLU A 172 2.46 -6.03 -14.79
C GLU A 172 2.04 -4.79 -15.60
N VAL A 173 1.61 -3.70 -14.93
CA VAL A 173 1.33 -2.42 -15.61
C VAL A 173 2.62 -1.82 -16.18
N GLU A 174 3.74 -1.92 -15.49
CA GLU A 174 5.05 -1.47 -16.00
C GLU A 174 5.45 -2.23 -17.27
N GLU A 175 5.29 -3.55 -17.28
CA GLU A 175 5.51 -4.39 -18.47
C GLU A 175 4.59 -4.00 -19.61
N SER A 176 3.28 -3.80 -19.34
CA SER A 176 2.32 -3.31 -20.34
C SER A 176 2.76 -1.99 -20.95
N LEU A 177 3.19 -1.04 -20.12
CA LEU A 177 3.66 0.27 -20.58
C LEU A 177 4.90 0.15 -21.47
N LEU A 178 5.84 -0.73 -21.14
CA LEU A 178 7.03 -1.00 -21.97
C LEU A 178 6.63 -1.57 -23.34
N ASN A 179 5.71 -2.52 -23.38
CA ASN A 179 5.22 -3.13 -24.61
C ASN A 179 4.48 -2.11 -25.48
N LEU A 180 3.57 -1.35 -24.90
CA LEU A 180 2.80 -0.31 -25.61
C LEU A 180 3.70 0.79 -26.16
N ASN A 181 4.68 1.24 -25.40
CA ASN A 181 5.68 2.20 -25.89
C ASN A 181 6.55 1.59 -27.01
N GLY A 182 6.82 0.28 -26.96
CA GLY A 182 7.49 -0.44 -28.03
C GLY A 182 6.69 -0.41 -29.32
N MET A 183 5.39 -0.70 -29.27
CA MET A 183 4.50 -0.62 -30.42
C MET A 183 4.33 0.81 -30.95
N TYR A 184 4.19 1.78 -30.07
CA TYR A 184 4.14 3.20 -30.43
C TYR A 184 5.37 3.62 -31.28
N ARG A 185 6.58 3.24 -30.84
CA ARG A 185 7.80 3.52 -31.64
C ARG A 185 7.80 2.87 -33.00
N LYS A 186 7.34 1.61 -33.12
CA LYS A 186 7.23 0.91 -34.42
C LYS A 186 6.24 1.62 -35.35
N ILE A 187 5.11 2.06 -34.82
CA ILE A 187 4.12 2.83 -35.58
C ILE A 187 4.73 4.14 -36.08
N LEU A 188 5.41 4.90 -35.18
CA LEU A 188 6.06 6.16 -35.56
C LEU A 188 7.13 5.98 -36.67
N MET A 189 7.84 4.86 -36.71
CA MET A 189 8.82 4.59 -37.76
C MET A 189 8.19 4.47 -39.14
N ILE A 190 6.91 4.09 -39.22
CA ILE A 190 6.16 3.93 -40.47
C ILE A 190 5.40 5.21 -40.83
N THR A 191 4.75 5.82 -39.85
CA THR A 191 3.84 6.93 -40.06
C THR A 191 4.48 8.30 -39.95
N GLY A 192 5.61 8.40 -39.25
CA GLY A 192 6.14 9.66 -38.75
C GLY A 192 5.34 10.23 -37.57
N SER A 193 5.77 11.38 -37.07
CA SER A 193 5.14 12.05 -35.91
C SER A 193 3.81 12.75 -36.24
N THR A 194 3.56 13.02 -37.51
CA THR A 194 2.37 13.67 -38.04
C THR A 194 1.80 12.81 -39.17
N PRO A 195 1.06 11.72 -38.85
CA PRO A 195 0.52 10.83 -39.88
C PRO A 195 -0.48 11.57 -40.78
N ASP A 196 -0.42 11.26 -42.08
CA ASP A 196 -1.50 11.63 -43.00
C ASP A 196 -2.76 10.83 -42.61
N GLN A 197 -3.82 11.53 -42.26
CA GLN A 197 -5.09 10.94 -41.80
C GLN A 197 -5.86 10.19 -42.87
N TYR A 198 -5.55 10.45 -44.15
CA TYR A 198 -6.23 9.84 -45.32
C TYR A 198 -5.43 8.70 -45.93
N ARG A 199 -4.21 8.46 -45.47
CA ARG A 199 -3.33 7.40 -45.97
C ARG A 199 -3.60 6.10 -45.23
N ASP A 200 -3.87 5.07 -45.99
CA ASP A 200 -3.85 3.69 -45.47
C ASP A 200 -2.40 3.21 -45.33
N TYR A 201 -1.96 3.07 -44.07
CA TYR A 201 -0.61 2.62 -43.73
C TYR A 201 -0.52 1.10 -43.61
N ARG A 202 -1.65 0.39 -43.53
CA ARG A 202 -1.71 -1.07 -43.35
C ARG A 202 -0.83 -1.52 -42.18
N LEU A 203 -0.96 -0.84 -41.03
CA LEU A 203 -0.12 -1.05 -39.84
C LEU A 203 -0.27 -2.46 -39.25
N ASP A 204 -1.46 -3.03 -39.37
CA ASP A 204 -1.80 -4.41 -39.01
C ASP A 204 -0.96 -5.44 -39.77
N ILE A 205 -0.59 -5.14 -41.02
CA ILE A 205 0.25 -5.99 -41.86
C ILE A 205 1.72 -5.65 -41.73
N GLN A 206 2.08 -4.34 -41.66
CA GLN A 206 3.46 -3.90 -41.62
C GLN A 206 4.17 -4.13 -40.29
N ILE A 207 3.42 -4.18 -39.19
CA ILE A 207 3.95 -4.45 -37.86
C ILE A 207 3.48 -5.83 -37.41
N PRO A 208 4.34 -6.85 -37.46
CA PRO A 208 4.00 -8.18 -36.97
C PRO A 208 3.47 -8.17 -35.55
N ASN A 209 2.38 -8.86 -35.31
CA ASN A 209 1.73 -9.03 -33.99
C ASN A 209 1.24 -7.71 -33.35
N LEU A 210 0.98 -6.66 -34.14
CA LEU A 210 0.48 -5.39 -33.60
C LEU A 210 -0.86 -5.58 -32.88
N ILE A 211 -1.83 -6.16 -33.58
CA ILE A 211 -3.18 -6.35 -33.05
C ILE A 211 -3.18 -7.38 -31.92
N GLU A 212 -2.44 -8.47 -32.06
CA GLU A 212 -2.31 -9.48 -30.99
C GLU A 212 -1.67 -8.89 -29.73
N THR A 213 -0.69 -8.01 -29.89
CA THR A 213 -0.08 -7.30 -28.74
C THR A 213 -1.08 -6.35 -28.09
N PHE A 214 -1.83 -5.59 -28.89
CA PHE A 214 -2.86 -4.70 -28.36
C PHE A 214 -3.96 -5.49 -27.63
N GLN A 215 -4.39 -6.63 -28.18
CA GLN A 215 -5.37 -7.50 -27.52
C GLN A 215 -4.84 -8.04 -26.19
N PHE A 216 -3.60 -8.53 -26.18
CA PHE A 216 -2.97 -9.02 -24.95
C PHE A 216 -2.88 -7.94 -23.87
N GLU A 217 -2.47 -6.71 -24.23
CA GLU A 217 -2.34 -5.61 -23.26
C GLU A 217 -3.70 -5.06 -22.83
N HIS A 218 -4.71 -5.05 -23.73
CA HIS A 218 -6.10 -4.76 -23.39
C HIS A 218 -6.61 -5.69 -22.29
N ASP A 219 -6.50 -7.00 -22.50
CA ASP A 219 -7.01 -8.00 -21.56
C ASP A 219 -6.26 -7.96 -20.23
N ARG A 220 -4.93 -7.74 -20.27
CA ARG A 220 -4.09 -7.56 -19.09
C ARG A 220 -4.52 -6.34 -18.28
N LEU A 221 -4.60 -5.17 -18.89
CA LEU A 221 -4.95 -3.91 -18.20
C LEU A 221 -6.39 -3.94 -17.66
N LYS A 222 -7.32 -4.56 -18.39
CA LYS A 222 -8.70 -4.75 -17.92
C LYS A 222 -8.74 -5.63 -16.67
N ARG A 223 -8.05 -6.78 -16.68
CA ARG A 223 -7.95 -7.68 -15.53
C ARG A 223 -7.33 -6.96 -14.31
N ILE A 224 -6.24 -6.21 -14.53
CA ILE A 224 -5.58 -5.44 -13.46
C ILE A 224 -6.52 -4.38 -12.91
N SER A 225 -7.24 -3.65 -13.76
CA SER A 225 -8.23 -2.65 -13.36
C SER A 225 -9.33 -3.26 -12.47
N ASP A 226 -9.84 -4.43 -12.84
CA ASP A 226 -10.86 -5.15 -12.05
C ASP A 226 -10.30 -5.63 -10.71
N GLU A 227 -9.08 -6.12 -10.67
CA GLU A 227 -8.42 -6.54 -9.44
C GLU A 227 -8.11 -5.37 -8.50
N LEU A 228 -7.66 -4.23 -9.02
CA LEU A 228 -7.49 -3.00 -8.23
C LEU A 228 -8.81 -2.56 -7.59
N ARG A 229 -9.90 -2.61 -8.36
CA ARG A 229 -11.24 -2.29 -7.83
C ARG A 229 -11.66 -3.26 -6.73
N ARG A 230 -11.40 -4.55 -6.90
CA ARG A 230 -11.69 -5.57 -5.89
C ARG A 230 -10.90 -5.31 -4.59
N LEU A 231 -9.59 -5.06 -4.70
CA LEU A 231 -8.73 -4.81 -3.55
C LEU A 231 -9.09 -3.51 -2.81
N SER A 232 -9.45 -2.47 -3.54
CA SER A 232 -9.83 -1.17 -2.97
C SER A 232 -11.25 -1.13 -2.37
N GLY A 233 -12.03 -2.20 -2.57
CA GLY A 233 -13.44 -2.24 -2.16
C GLY A 233 -14.33 -1.30 -2.97
N GLY A 234 -13.94 -0.95 -4.20
CA GLY A 234 -14.68 -0.06 -5.09
C GLY A 234 -14.62 1.42 -4.70
N SER A 235 -13.83 1.77 -3.70
CA SER A 235 -13.65 3.16 -3.26
C SER A 235 -12.49 3.82 -3.98
N GLY A 236 -12.76 4.85 -4.76
CA GLY A 236 -11.75 5.63 -5.43
C GLY A 236 -11.76 5.45 -6.96
N ASN A 237 -10.82 6.08 -7.63
CA ASN A 237 -10.72 6.12 -9.08
C ASN A 237 -9.30 5.79 -9.55
N SER A 238 -8.60 4.95 -8.78
CA SER A 238 -7.21 4.59 -9.06
C SER A 238 -7.05 3.81 -10.38
N GLU A 239 -8.10 3.10 -10.79
CA GLU A 239 -8.12 2.33 -12.02
C GLU A 239 -8.52 3.14 -13.28
N ALA A 240 -8.96 4.39 -13.13
CA ALA A 240 -9.51 5.18 -14.25
C ALA A 240 -8.53 5.35 -15.41
N MET A 241 -7.23 5.55 -15.11
CA MET A 241 -6.21 5.71 -16.14
C MET A 241 -5.98 4.41 -16.93
N LEU A 242 -5.99 3.26 -16.24
CA LEU A 242 -5.88 1.96 -16.87
C LEU A 242 -7.11 1.67 -17.74
N LYS A 243 -8.30 2.06 -17.25
CA LYS A 243 -9.56 1.94 -18.00
C LYS A 243 -9.54 2.77 -19.29
N THR A 244 -9.08 4.02 -19.20
CA THR A 244 -8.91 4.87 -20.40
C THR A 244 -7.98 4.20 -21.41
N MET A 245 -6.88 3.62 -20.95
CA MET A 245 -5.91 2.97 -21.82
C MET A 245 -6.48 1.73 -22.50
N TYR A 246 -7.12 0.81 -21.76
CA TYR A 246 -7.63 -0.40 -22.40
C TYR A 246 -8.83 -0.13 -23.32
N HIS A 247 -9.68 0.85 -23.06
CA HIS A 247 -10.73 1.26 -23.99
C HIS A 247 -10.15 1.83 -25.29
N GLN A 248 -9.07 2.60 -25.22
CA GLN A 248 -8.40 3.07 -26.42
C GLN A 248 -7.82 1.91 -27.24
N LEU A 249 -7.24 0.90 -26.57
CA LEU A 249 -6.77 -0.30 -27.27
C LEU A 249 -7.92 -1.05 -27.94
N GLU A 250 -9.07 -1.19 -27.28
CA GLU A 250 -10.29 -1.79 -27.85
C GLU A 250 -10.70 -1.09 -29.14
N GLU A 251 -10.77 0.24 -29.14
CA GLU A 251 -11.09 1.02 -30.34
C GLU A 251 -10.06 0.84 -31.48
N MET A 252 -8.78 0.69 -31.17
CA MET A 252 -7.72 0.47 -32.15
C MET A 252 -7.71 -0.97 -32.70
N ILE A 253 -8.16 -1.94 -31.91
CA ILE A 253 -8.31 -3.34 -32.31
C ILE A 253 -9.52 -3.50 -33.25
N ASP A 254 -10.64 -2.85 -32.89
CA ASP A 254 -11.89 -2.92 -33.64
C ASP A 254 -11.76 -2.27 -35.04
N ASP A 255 -10.98 -1.19 -35.15
CA ASP A 255 -10.73 -0.48 -36.40
C ASP A 255 -9.25 -0.05 -36.50
N PRO A 256 -8.36 -0.95 -36.98
CA PRO A 256 -6.92 -0.70 -37.12
C PRO A 256 -6.57 0.49 -38.02
N ASP A 257 -7.40 0.85 -38.98
CA ASP A 257 -7.20 1.99 -39.87
C ASP A 257 -7.30 3.32 -39.16
N THR A 258 -7.85 3.34 -37.94
CA THR A 258 -7.92 4.53 -37.08
C THR A 258 -6.67 4.78 -36.27
N ILE A 259 -5.74 3.81 -36.18
CA ILE A 259 -4.52 3.92 -35.35
C ILE A 259 -3.74 5.18 -35.66
N PRO A 260 -3.45 5.55 -36.91
CA PRO A 260 -2.70 6.79 -37.21
C PRO A 260 -3.36 8.05 -36.65
N ARG A 261 -4.67 8.13 -36.67
CA ARG A 261 -5.45 9.27 -36.15
C ARG A 261 -5.45 9.34 -34.62
N ARG A 262 -5.16 8.22 -33.94
CA ARG A 262 -5.21 8.09 -32.48
C ARG A 262 -3.84 8.23 -31.81
N LEU A 263 -2.75 8.41 -32.58
CA LEU A 263 -1.37 8.35 -32.04
C LEU A 263 -1.08 9.44 -30.98
N ILE A 264 -1.63 10.64 -31.11
CA ILE A 264 -1.45 11.68 -30.11
C ILE A 264 -2.13 11.28 -28.81
N ALA A 265 -3.38 10.82 -28.87
CA ALA A 265 -4.11 10.35 -27.70
C ALA A 265 -3.44 9.10 -27.09
N PHE A 266 -2.93 8.20 -27.90
CA PHE A 266 -2.19 7.03 -27.44
C PHE A 266 -0.94 7.41 -26.65
N LYS A 267 -0.15 8.37 -27.12
CA LYS A 267 1.01 8.92 -26.41
C LYS A 267 0.60 9.55 -25.08
N VAL A 268 -0.47 10.33 -25.07
CA VAL A 268 -0.98 10.99 -23.86
C VAL A 268 -1.42 9.93 -22.84
N ASN A 269 -2.14 8.90 -23.27
CA ASN A 269 -2.63 7.84 -22.39
C ASN A 269 -1.50 6.96 -21.85
N THR A 270 -0.49 6.62 -22.64
CA THR A 270 0.69 5.91 -22.14
C THR A 270 1.47 6.76 -21.13
N GLY A 271 1.58 8.07 -21.34
CA GLY A 271 2.12 9.02 -20.38
C GLY A 271 1.31 9.05 -19.07
N GLY A 272 -0.01 9.01 -19.16
CA GLY A 272 -0.92 8.91 -18.01
C GLY A 272 -0.72 7.61 -17.20
N VAL A 273 -0.55 6.48 -17.87
CA VAL A 273 -0.20 5.20 -17.21
C VAL A 273 1.15 5.30 -16.51
N GLY A 274 2.15 5.96 -17.11
CA GLY A 274 3.44 6.23 -16.48
C GLY A 274 3.31 7.06 -15.19
N THR A 275 2.51 8.10 -15.21
CA THR A 275 2.20 8.91 -14.02
C THR A 275 1.47 8.09 -12.95
N TRP A 276 0.51 7.27 -13.35
CA TRP A 276 -0.17 6.35 -12.45
C TRP A 276 0.81 5.41 -11.74
N LEU A 277 1.79 4.84 -12.47
CA LEU A 277 2.82 3.96 -11.90
C LEU A 277 3.64 4.65 -10.81
N LEU A 278 3.98 5.92 -10.99
CA LEU A 278 4.73 6.69 -9.98
C LEU A 278 3.92 6.84 -8.69
N THR A 279 2.64 7.20 -8.80
CA THR A 279 1.77 7.40 -7.64
C THR A 279 1.33 6.09 -6.99
N ALA A 280 1.12 5.02 -7.76
CA ALA A 280 0.72 3.71 -7.25
C ALA A 280 1.80 3.04 -6.38
N ARG A 281 3.05 3.44 -6.51
CA ARG A 281 4.16 2.97 -5.67
C ARG A 281 4.26 3.69 -4.33
N GLU A 282 3.55 4.79 -4.16
CA GLU A 282 3.57 5.56 -2.93
C GLU A 282 2.57 5.00 -1.93
N MET A 283 3.03 4.68 -0.73
CA MET A 283 2.27 4.06 0.35
C MET A 283 2.35 4.90 1.64
N PRO A 284 1.84 6.15 1.63
CA PRO A 284 1.93 7.04 2.78
C PRO A 284 1.10 6.53 3.95
N LEU A 285 1.62 6.67 5.15
CA LEU A 285 0.95 6.31 6.40
C LEU A 285 1.47 7.17 7.53
N GLU A 286 0.58 7.71 8.34
CA GLU A 286 0.88 8.48 9.53
C GLU A 286 0.47 7.71 10.78
N ILE A 287 1.36 7.65 11.78
CA ILE A 287 1.13 6.99 13.06
C ILE A 287 1.13 8.03 14.19
N ASP A 288 0.04 8.06 14.94
CA ASP A 288 -0.10 8.82 16.19
C ASP A 288 0.35 7.97 17.38
N GLU A 289 -0.19 6.77 17.54
CA GLU A 289 0.10 5.90 18.69
C GLU A 289 0.20 4.42 18.27
N LEU A 290 1.06 3.69 18.99
CA LEU A 290 1.13 2.23 18.99
C LEU A 290 0.61 1.73 20.36
N TYR A 291 -0.24 0.72 20.32
CA TYR A 291 -0.75 0.04 21.51
C TYR A 291 -0.28 -1.41 21.59
N VAL A 292 0.16 -1.78 22.78
CA VAL A 292 0.44 -3.18 23.16
C VAL A 292 -0.49 -3.53 24.32
N ALA A 293 -1.31 -4.54 24.17
CA ALA A 293 -2.29 -4.91 25.18
C ALA A 293 -2.39 -6.43 25.38
N SER A 294 -2.75 -6.82 26.61
CA SER A 294 -3.22 -8.18 26.87
C SER A 294 -4.52 -8.46 26.12
N PRO A 295 -4.78 -9.72 25.73
CA PRO A 295 -6.00 -10.08 24.98
C PRO A 295 -7.31 -9.64 25.64
N ASP A 296 -7.38 -9.66 26.96
CA ASP A 296 -8.57 -9.28 27.76
C ASP A 296 -8.78 -7.75 27.90
N VAL A 297 -7.80 -6.93 27.54
CA VAL A 297 -7.87 -5.47 27.66
C VAL A 297 -8.37 -4.84 26.36
N LYS A 298 -9.34 -3.93 26.43
CA LYS A 298 -9.83 -3.20 25.26
C LYS A 298 -8.86 -2.07 24.90
N PHE A 299 -8.61 -1.91 23.60
CA PHE A 299 -7.88 -0.76 23.09
C PHE A 299 -8.69 0.55 23.29
N PRO A 300 -8.00 1.70 23.46
CA PRO A 300 -8.64 3.01 23.42
C PRO A 300 -9.31 3.27 22.06
N LYS A 301 -10.34 4.11 22.07
CA LYS A 301 -10.99 4.55 20.82
C LYS A 301 -10.11 5.55 20.07
N ALA A 302 -10.07 5.46 18.75
CA ALA A 302 -9.28 6.37 17.91
C ALA A 302 -9.88 7.78 17.74
N GLY A 303 -11.01 8.10 18.33
CA GLY A 303 -11.64 9.42 18.26
C GLY A 303 -11.11 10.38 19.32
N ALA A 304 -11.32 11.70 19.11
CA ALA A 304 -11.05 12.71 20.11
C ALA A 304 -11.72 12.31 21.44
N GLY A 305 -10.91 11.95 22.39
CA GLY A 305 -11.35 11.67 23.75
C GLY A 305 -11.79 12.95 24.45
N TRP A 306 -12.93 13.48 24.06
CA TRP A 306 -13.65 14.50 24.80
C TRP A 306 -15.00 13.92 25.14
N LEU A 307 -15.06 13.41 26.32
CA LEU A 307 -16.18 13.28 27.23
C LEU A 307 -15.94 12.06 28.12
N ASN A 308 -15.21 12.29 29.17
CA ASN A 308 -15.56 11.75 30.47
C ASN A 308 -15.77 12.94 31.38
#